data_e0e351e54d5c211cb84468d7090a28cb
#
_entry.id   e0e351e54d5c211cb84468d7090a28cb
#
_cell.length_a   1.000
_cell.length_b   1.000
_cell.length_c   1.000
_cell.angle_alpha   90.00
_cell.angle_beta   90.00
_cell.angle_gamma   90.00
#
_symmetry.space_group_name_H-M   'P 1'
#
loop_
_entity.id
_entity.type
_entity.pdbx_description
1 polymer ?
#
loop_
_entity_poly.entity_id
_entity_poly.type
_entity_poly.pdbx_seq_one_letter_code
_entity_poly.pdbx_strand_id
1 'polypeptide(L)'
;MTLEDPSIQKFLATKEVAVLATVQPDGSPLAMPMWFLPDPVALTMISVDGLQKVRNLRRDSRVCVVAEAGEGGGDMRGVSVRGRAEFLSEGSARRALAERFLEKYHPRLERLWGGRVMPPNRVMFRIVPEHVRSWGLQ
;
A
#
# COMPACT_ATOMS: atom_id res chain seq x y z
N MET A 1 17.56 -8.12 1.11
CA MET A 1 16.52 -7.97 0.07
C MET A 1 15.78 -6.67 0.28
N THR A 2 15.55 -5.91 -0.77
CA THR A 2 14.91 -4.61 -0.70
C THR A 2 13.82 -4.48 -1.77
N LEU A 3 13.00 -3.43 -1.66
CA LEU A 3 12.01 -3.11 -2.69
C LEU A 3 12.65 -2.77 -4.04
N GLU A 4 13.91 -2.41 -4.05
CA GLU A 4 14.64 -2.09 -5.31
C GLU A 4 14.92 -3.33 -6.16
N ASP A 5 14.82 -4.52 -5.59
CA ASP A 5 15.04 -5.77 -6.33
C ASP A 5 14.10 -5.83 -7.54
N PRO A 6 14.65 -6.00 -8.78
CA PRO A 6 13.82 -6.00 -9.99
C PRO A 6 12.72 -7.06 -9.99
N SER A 7 12.97 -8.25 -9.41
CA SER A 7 11.96 -9.31 -9.37
C SER A 7 10.78 -8.91 -8.45
N ILE A 8 11.07 -8.20 -7.38
CA ILE A 8 10.04 -7.69 -6.46
C ILE A 8 9.23 -6.60 -7.13
N GLN A 9 9.88 -5.62 -7.76
CA GLN A 9 9.17 -4.55 -8.46
C GLN A 9 8.31 -5.09 -9.60
N LYS A 10 8.83 -6.05 -10.36
CA LYS A 10 8.08 -6.70 -11.43
C LYS A 10 6.84 -7.40 -10.90
N PHE A 11 6.96 -8.15 -9.82
CA PHE A 11 5.83 -8.83 -9.20
C PHE A 11 4.79 -7.85 -8.69
N LEU A 12 5.21 -6.85 -7.92
CA LEU A 12 4.29 -5.87 -7.34
C LEU A 12 3.55 -5.07 -8.41
N ALA A 13 4.18 -4.81 -9.55
CA ALA A 13 3.54 -4.11 -10.67
C ALA A 13 2.36 -4.88 -11.25
N THR A 14 2.30 -6.20 -11.06
CA THR A 14 1.18 -7.03 -11.54
C THR A 14 0.00 -7.05 -10.57
N LYS A 15 0.14 -6.48 -9.35
CA LYS A 15 -0.87 -6.60 -8.30
C LYS A 15 -1.72 -5.35 -8.18
N GLU A 16 -3.03 -5.53 -8.08
CA GLU A 16 -3.96 -4.45 -7.78
C GLU A 16 -4.17 -4.26 -6.28
N VAL A 17 -4.07 -5.35 -5.50
CA VAL A 17 -4.41 -5.35 -4.07
C VAL A 17 -3.24 -5.90 -3.27
N ALA A 18 -2.97 -5.26 -2.14
CA ALA A 18 -2.10 -5.78 -1.11
C ALA A 18 -2.82 -5.67 0.24
N VAL A 19 -2.50 -6.57 1.15
CA VAL A 19 -3.09 -6.56 2.49
C VAL A 19 -2.22 -5.73 3.41
N LEU A 20 -2.82 -4.74 4.06
CA LEU A 20 -2.17 -3.87 5.03
C LEU A 20 -2.57 -4.31 6.44
N ALA A 21 -1.58 -4.61 7.27
CA ALA A 21 -1.78 -4.92 8.69
C ALA A 21 -1.33 -3.74 9.53
N THR A 22 -2.19 -3.30 10.44
CA THR A 22 -1.94 -2.20 11.39
C THR A 22 -2.15 -2.69 12.81
N VAL A 23 -1.68 -1.93 13.79
CA VAL A 23 -1.75 -2.30 15.22
C VAL A 23 -2.92 -1.58 15.88
N GLN A 24 -3.87 -2.36 16.42
CA GLN A 24 -5.02 -1.85 17.18
C GLN A 24 -4.60 -1.29 18.54
N PRO A 25 -5.47 -0.49 19.19
CA PRO A 25 -5.15 0.03 20.54
C PRO A 25 -4.81 -1.03 21.57
N ASP A 26 -5.41 -2.23 21.46
CA ASP A 26 -5.15 -3.34 22.38
C ASP A 26 -3.93 -4.18 21.95
N GLY A 27 -3.23 -3.78 20.89
CA GLY A 27 -2.07 -4.50 20.36
C GLY A 27 -2.41 -5.59 19.36
N SER A 28 -3.68 -5.89 19.13
CA SER A 28 -4.07 -6.89 18.14
C SER A 28 -3.91 -6.34 16.72
N PRO A 29 -3.60 -7.20 15.73
CA PRO A 29 -3.47 -6.75 14.33
C PRO A 29 -4.83 -6.59 13.67
N LEU A 30 -4.93 -5.60 12.78
CA LEU A 30 -6.06 -5.43 11.87
C LEU A 30 -5.52 -5.50 10.44
N ALA A 31 -6.04 -6.40 9.62
CA ALA A 31 -5.60 -6.58 8.24
C ALA A 31 -6.71 -6.22 7.26
N MET A 32 -6.40 -5.37 6.28
CA MET A 32 -7.36 -4.88 5.30
C MET A 32 -6.75 -4.89 3.91
N PRO A 33 -7.53 -5.28 2.87
CA PRO A 33 -7.06 -5.15 1.49
C PRO A 33 -7.04 -3.69 1.05
N MET A 34 -5.98 -3.31 0.33
CA MET A 34 -5.75 -1.93 -0.10
C MET A 34 -5.28 -1.88 -1.55
N TRP A 35 -5.66 -0.83 -2.25
CA TRP A 35 -5.00 -0.44 -3.49
C TRP A 35 -3.69 0.26 -3.14
N PHE A 36 -2.68 0.10 -3.99
CA PHE A 36 -1.34 0.62 -3.69
C PHE A 36 -0.54 0.93 -4.94
N LEU A 37 0.47 1.77 -4.77
CA LEU A 37 1.49 2.02 -5.80
C LEU A 37 2.84 1.49 -5.28
N PRO A 38 3.48 0.57 -6.00
CA PRO A 38 4.83 0.14 -5.66
C PRO A 38 5.87 1.08 -6.26
N ASP A 39 6.81 1.50 -5.43
CA ASP A 39 7.99 2.23 -5.84
C ASP A 39 9.22 1.61 -5.18
N PRO A 40 10.43 1.84 -5.73
CA PRO A 40 11.63 1.24 -5.14
C PRO A 40 11.90 1.63 -3.70
N VAL A 41 11.41 2.80 -3.27
CA VAL A 41 11.69 3.32 -1.92
C VAL A 41 10.53 3.19 -0.95
N ALA A 42 9.30 2.99 -1.45
CA ALA A 42 8.13 2.91 -0.57
C ALA A 42 6.92 2.36 -1.34
N LEU A 43 5.92 1.88 -0.58
CA LEU A 43 4.60 1.56 -1.10
C LEU A 43 3.65 2.69 -0.69
N THR A 44 2.87 3.22 -1.62
CA THR A 44 1.95 4.33 -1.34
C THR A 44 0.51 3.84 -1.34
N MET A 45 -0.27 4.32 -0.37
CA MET A 45 -1.69 3.98 -0.22
C MET A 45 -2.51 5.22 0.06
N ILE A 46 -3.82 5.16 -0.26
CA ILE A 46 -4.80 6.20 0.02
C ILE A 46 -5.97 5.57 0.78
N SER A 47 -6.47 6.26 1.77
CA SER A 47 -7.63 5.81 2.54
C SER A 47 -8.53 6.98 2.90
N VAL A 48 -9.79 6.68 3.22
CA VAL A 48 -10.69 7.64 3.83
C VAL A 48 -10.19 7.93 5.24
N ASP A 49 -10.07 9.21 5.57
CA ASP A 49 -9.63 9.63 6.90
C ASP A 49 -10.67 9.20 7.96
N GLY A 50 -10.18 8.95 9.17
CA GLY A 50 -11.03 8.56 10.29
C GLY A 50 -11.36 7.07 10.38
N LEU A 51 -11.04 6.26 9.37
CA LEU A 51 -11.21 4.81 9.46
C LEU A 51 -10.25 4.21 10.49
N GLN A 52 -10.59 3.03 11.02
CA GLN A 52 -9.79 2.42 12.09
C GLN A 52 -8.33 2.24 11.70
N LYS A 53 -8.05 1.79 10.48
CA LYS A 53 -6.67 1.63 10.03
C LYS A 53 -5.89 2.95 10.05
N VAL A 54 -6.53 4.06 9.70
CA VAL A 54 -5.87 5.38 9.74
C VAL A 54 -5.61 5.82 11.17
N ARG A 55 -6.59 5.64 12.06
CA ARG A 55 -6.39 5.93 13.49
C ARG A 55 -5.28 5.08 14.08
N ASN A 56 -5.21 3.81 13.67
CA ASN A 56 -4.12 2.92 14.09
C ASN A 56 -2.77 3.46 13.66
N LEU A 57 -2.64 3.86 12.39
CA LEU A 57 -1.38 4.37 11.84
C LEU A 57 -0.91 5.66 12.51
N ARG A 58 -1.85 6.53 12.88
CA ARG A 58 -1.50 7.78 13.58
C ARG A 58 -0.99 7.53 14.99
N ARG A 59 -1.49 6.50 15.66
CA ARG A 59 -1.05 6.13 17.00
C ARG A 59 0.21 5.28 16.99
N ASP A 60 0.30 4.34 16.04
CA ASP A 60 1.41 3.39 15.95
C ASP A 60 1.72 3.17 14.46
N SER A 61 2.86 3.66 14.01
CA SER A 61 3.21 3.65 12.59
C SER A 61 3.69 2.29 12.07
N ARG A 62 3.84 1.30 12.94
CA ARG A 62 4.29 -0.04 12.52
C ARG A 62 3.25 -0.70 11.62
N VAL A 63 3.71 -1.25 10.50
CA VAL A 63 2.85 -1.89 9.51
C VAL A 63 3.51 -3.12 8.91
N CYS A 64 2.66 -3.98 8.35
CA CYS A 64 3.11 -5.04 7.47
C CYS A 64 2.21 -5.06 6.24
N VAL A 65 2.81 -5.20 5.06
CA VAL A 65 2.07 -5.28 3.80
C VAL A 65 2.44 -6.60 3.12
N VAL A 66 1.43 -7.33 2.65
CA VAL A 66 1.62 -8.59 1.91
C VAL A 66 0.88 -8.50 0.58
N ALA A 67 1.59 -8.80 -0.50
CA ALA A 67 1.01 -9.05 -1.82
C ALA A 67 1.36 -10.49 -2.21
N GLU A 68 0.38 -11.23 -2.71
CA GLU A 68 0.57 -12.64 -3.00
C GLU A 68 -0.11 -13.02 -4.31
N ALA A 69 0.30 -14.15 -4.88
CA ALA A 69 -0.32 -14.79 -6.03
C ALA A 69 -0.12 -16.29 -5.92
N GLY A 70 -0.93 -17.04 -6.70
CA GLY A 70 -0.91 -18.49 -6.69
C GLY A 70 -2.21 -19.07 -6.15
N GLU A 71 -2.57 -20.26 -6.62
CA GLU A 71 -3.85 -20.89 -6.25
C GLU A 71 -3.67 -22.11 -5.34
N GLY A 72 -2.44 -22.61 -5.24
CA GLY A 72 -2.15 -23.77 -4.42
C GLY A 72 -0.81 -23.62 -3.72
N GLY A 73 -0.49 -24.57 -2.86
CA GLY A 73 0.73 -24.49 -2.07
C GLY A 73 2.02 -24.54 -2.88
N GLY A 74 1.99 -25.16 -4.08
CA GLY A 74 3.18 -25.33 -4.90
C GLY A 74 3.52 -24.14 -5.80
N ASP A 75 2.59 -23.26 -6.06
CA ASP A 75 2.78 -22.10 -6.95
C ASP A 75 2.67 -20.76 -6.23
N MET A 76 2.64 -20.77 -4.90
CA MET A 76 2.55 -19.54 -4.12
C MET A 76 3.80 -18.70 -4.26
N ARG A 77 3.58 -17.44 -4.49
CA ARG A 77 4.64 -16.42 -4.55
C ARG A 77 4.14 -15.12 -3.97
N GLY A 78 5.05 -14.30 -3.50
CA GLY A 78 4.64 -13.05 -2.90
C GLY A 78 5.78 -12.25 -2.31
N VAL A 79 5.39 -11.11 -1.72
CA VAL A 79 6.28 -10.19 -1.06
C VAL A 79 5.63 -9.73 0.24
N SER A 80 6.43 -9.73 1.31
CA SER A 80 6.03 -9.19 2.61
C SER A 80 6.96 -8.03 2.97
N VAL A 81 6.38 -6.90 3.33
CA VAL A 81 7.12 -5.69 3.69
C VAL A 81 6.70 -5.26 5.09
N ARG A 82 7.64 -5.28 6.03
CA ARG A 82 7.45 -4.65 7.34
C ARG A 82 8.12 -3.30 7.34
N GLY A 83 7.47 -2.30 7.89
CA GLY A 83 8.02 -0.97 7.94
C GLY A 83 7.16 -0.03 8.75
N ARG A 84 7.25 1.24 8.41
CA ARG A 84 6.51 2.30 9.09
C ARG A 84 5.77 3.15 8.11
N ALA A 85 4.56 3.57 8.50
CA ALA A 85 3.75 4.46 7.70
C ALA A 85 4.13 5.92 7.96
N GLU A 86 4.23 6.69 6.88
CA GLU A 86 4.43 8.14 6.93
C GLU A 86 3.33 8.80 6.12
N PHE A 87 2.62 9.74 6.73
CA PHE A 87 1.59 10.49 6.03
C PHE A 87 2.21 11.57 5.15
N LEU A 88 1.64 11.74 3.96
CA LEU A 88 2.09 12.75 3.01
C LEU A 88 1.23 13.99 3.12
N SER A 89 1.88 15.14 3.29
CA SER A 89 1.23 16.45 3.31
C SER A 89 0.85 16.87 1.90
N GLU A 90 -0.05 17.84 1.77
CA GLU A 90 -0.37 18.43 0.49
C GLU A 90 0.88 19.00 -0.18
N GLY A 91 0.94 18.88 -1.50
CA GLY A 91 2.08 19.35 -2.27
C GLY A 91 2.20 18.62 -3.60
N SER A 92 3.22 18.96 -4.37
CA SER A 92 3.43 18.43 -5.72
C SER A 92 3.65 16.92 -5.73
N ALA A 93 4.39 16.39 -4.74
CA ALA A 93 4.65 14.95 -4.64
C ALA A 93 3.34 14.17 -4.43
N ARG A 94 2.48 14.65 -3.54
CA ARG A 94 1.18 14.03 -3.27
C ARG A 94 0.28 14.08 -4.51
N ARG A 95 0.27 15.20 -5.21
CA ARG A 95 -0.52 15.34 -6.45
C ARG A 95 -0.03 14.39 -7.54
N ALA A 96 1.28 14.27 -7.71
CA ALA A 96 1.84 13.35 -8.70
C ALA A 96 1.49 11.90 -8.40
N LEU A 97 1.50 11.50 -7.13
CA LEU A 97 1.11 10.15 -6.72
C LEU A 97 -0.39 9.93 -6.93
N ALA A 98 -1.23 10.92 -6.65
CA ALA A 98 -2.67 10.81 -6.91
C ALA A 98 -2.96 10.58 -8.40
N GLU A 99 -2.23 11.25 -9.29
CA GLU A 99 -2.35 11.01 -10.74
C GLU A 99 -1.97 9.58 -11.11
N ARG A 100 -0.90 9.05 -10.51
CA ARG A 100 -0.49 7.66 -10.76
C ARG A 100 -1.53 6.66 -10.26
N PHE A 101 -2.20 6.94 -9.13
CA PHE A 101 -3.32 6.11 -8.67
C PHE A 101 -4.46 6.12 -9.68
N LEU A 102 -4.78 7.29 -10.22
CA LEU A 102 -5.84 7.41 -11.23
C LEU A 102 -5.51 6.60 -12.48
N GLU A 103 -4.26 6.60 -12.92
CA GLU A 103 -3.83 5.79 -14.07
C GLU A 103 -3.92 4.30 -13.80
N LYS A 104 -3.42 3.85 -12.65
CA LYS A 104 -3.41 2.42 -12.30
C LYS A 104 -4.82 1.86 -12.14
N TYR A 105 -5.72 2.61 -11.52
CA TYR A 105 -7.06 2.14 -11.15
C TYR A 105 -8.16 2.77 -11.99
N HIS A 106 -7.82 3.25 -13.18
CA HIS A 106 -8.78 3.77 -14.16
C HIS A 106 -9.71 2.66 -14.66
N PRO A 107 -11.02 2.88 -14.82
CA PRO A 107 -11.79 4.09 -14.48
C PRO A 107 -12.44 4.04 -13.09
N ARG A 108 -12.15 3.01 -12.30
CA ARG A 108 -12.83 2.77 -11.02
C ARG A 108 -12.60 3.88 -10.01
N LEU A 109 -11.36 4.40 -9.97
CA LEU A 109 -11.02 5.41 -8.97
C LEU A 109 -11.71 6.75 -9.24
N GLU A 110 -11.82 7.16 -10.51
CA GLU A 110 -12.57 8.37 -10.86
C GLU A 110 -14.03 8.27 -10.44
N ARG A 111 -14.64 7.09 -10.58
CA ARG A 111 -16.01 6.87 -10.12
C ARG A 111 -16.13 7.01 -8.60
N LEU A 112 -15.19 6.46 -7.87
CA LEU A 112 -15.19 6.54 -6.40
C LEU A 112 -14.97 7.97 -5.91
N TRP A 113 -14.11 8.72 -6.59
CA TRP A 113 -13.79 10.09 -6.21
C TRP A 113 -14.80 11.11 -6.76
N GLY A 114 -15.60 10.73 -7.74
CA GLY A 114 -16.50 11.67 -8.42
C GLY A 114 -15.76 12.61 -9.36
N GLY A 115 -14.58 12.21 -9.83
CA GLY A 115 -13.73 13.02 -10.72
C GLY A 115 -12.27 12.68 -10.55
N ARG A 116 -11.39 13.55 -11.00
CA ARG A 116 -9.95 13.33 -11.01
C ARG A 116 -9.19 14.07 -9.90
N VAL A 117 -9.92 14.60 -8.94
CA VAL A 117 -9.31 15.26 -7.78
C VAL A 117 -9.55 14.41 -6.55
N MET A 118 -8.48 14.15 -5.79
CA MET A 118 -8.60 13.39 -4.55
C MET A 118 -9.49 14.14 -3.57
N PRO A 119 -10.58 13.51 -3.06
CA PRO A 119 -11.48 14.18 -2.13
C PRO A 119 -10.75 14.64 -0.86
N PRO A 120 -11.23 15.74 -0.21
CA PRO A 120 -10.53 16.29 0.95
C PRO A 120 -10.54 15.40 2.18
N ASN A 121 -11.45 14.41 2.25
CA ASN A 121 -11.49 13.45 3.36
C ASN A 121 -10.62 12.23 3.12
N ARG A 122 -9.71 12.28 2.16
CA ARG A 122 -8.73 11.21 1.92
C ARG A 122 -7.39 11.59 2.52
N VAL A 123 -6.67 10.56 2.99
CA VAL A 123 -5.28 10.69 3.42
C VAL A 123 -4.43 9.79 2.54
N MET A 124 -3.22 10.25 2.27
CA MET A 124 -2.21 9.49 1.56
C MET A 124 -1.06 9.20 2.50
N PHE A 125 -0.61 7.96 2.51
CA PHE A 125 0.53 7.55 3.32
C PHE A 125 1.39 6.59 2.52
N ARG A 126 2.65 6.52 2.87
CA ARG A 126 3.56 5.56 2.28
C ARG A 126 4.15 4.66 3.36
N ILE A 127 4.43 3.44 2.97
CA ILE A 127 5.08 2.47 3.83
C ILE A 127 6.57 2.50 3.50
N VAL A 128 7.37 2.96 4.45
CA VAL A 128 8.83 2.98 4.33
C VAL A 128 9.34 1.63 4.83
N PRO A 129 9.98 0.83 3.96
CA PRO A 129 10.33 -0.54 4.30
C PRO A 129 11.51 -0.61 5.27
N GLU A 130 11.44 -1.55 6.21
CA GLU A 130 12.52 -1.91 7.12
C GLU A 130 12.98 -3.35 6.88
N HIS A 131 12.04 -4.25 6.56
CA HIS A 131 12.32 -5.65 6.26
C HIS A 131 11.48 -6.10 5.08
N VAL A 132 12.12 -6.65 4.06
CA VAL A 132 11.44 -7.14 2.87
C VAL A 132 11.77 -8.62 2.71
N ARG A 133 10.72 -9.44 2.48
CA ARG A 133 10.85 -10.87 2.18
C ARG A 133 10.10 -11.18 0.91
N SER A 134 10.61 -12.14 0.15
CA SER A 134 9.90 -12.64 -1.02
C SER A 134 10.00 -14.17 -1.06
N TRP A 135 9.08 -14.78 -1.76
CA TRP A 135 9.07 -16.23 -2.00
C TRP A 135 8.50 -16.51 -3.38
N GLY A 136 9.03 -17.54 -4.05
CA GLY A 136 8.54 -18.01 -5.33
C GLY A 136 8.75 -17.05 -6.51
N LEU A 137 9.53 -15.99 -6.38
CA LEU A 137 9.80 -15.04 -7.47
C LEU A 137 10.97 -15.53 -8.33
N GLN A 138 10.90 -15.16 -9.61
CA GLN A 138 11.92 -15.50 -10.60
C GLN A 138 12.79 -14.31 -10.93
#